data_11eb5d8883bc63724515799cd0b24b6a
#
_entry.id   11eb5d8883bc63724515799cd0b24b6a
#
_cell.length_a   1.000
_cell.length_b   1.000
_cell.length_c   1.000
_cell.angle_alpha   90.00
_cell.angle_beta   90.00
_cell.angle_gamma   90.00
#
_symmetry.space_group_name_H-M   'P 1'
#
loop_
_entity.id
_entity.type
_entity.pdbx_description
1 polymer ?
#
loop_
_entity_poly.entity_id
_entity_poly.type
_entity_poly.pdbx_seq_one_letter_code
_entity_poly.pdbx_strand_id
1 'polypeptide(L)'
;MENPLMNSVWQDLTLATLPLQQWRQVSYVYRVVGSLQNWRSSSWLMQHGDAIAALLISLVFALSPFVATNLIGILLGACILFWVLLTVSDTDKRAGLTPIHLLVMLFWGISAIAAALSPLKRAAFVGFGKLSLYLMFFILMARVFRSPKLRSFCITLFLHVALLVSSYGIHQAIFGADALATWVDPESPLAQSTRVYSFLGNPNLLAGYLMPAIWLSFSAIFIWKQRVPKILAIVMFGINTACLLLTQSRGSWIGLMVSAVAMLVLLRYWWSPILPQFLKKWGLILAFGGLVGALVLGYLFVTPFRYRIASMFVGSRDSSNAFRLNVWRAVINMIRDRPILGFGPGDLVFKQIYPLYSQARFSGLSAYSVLLEITVESGFIGLTAFLWLLMTIFNQAYVQLRRVRDSGDREGFWLIGATATLVGMLVHGSVDTVLYRPEVSVLWWM
;
A
#
# COMPACT_ATOMS: atom_id res chain seq x y z
N MET A 1 10.24 25.97 21.63
CA MET A 1 11.62 26.07 21.10
C MET A 1 12.04 24.67 20.68
N GLU A 2 12.19 24.41 19.39
CA GLU A 2 12.67 23.11 18.90
C GLU A 2 14.16 23.02 19.23
N ASN A 3 14.56 21.93 19.87
CA ASN A 3 15.97 21.71 20.25
C ASN A 3 16.79 21.49 18.96
N PRO A 4 17.79 22.36 18.61
CA PRO A 4 18.51 22.30 17.36
C PRO A 4 19.28 20.97 17.18
N LEU A 5 19.73 20.33 18.26
CA LEU A 5 20.38 19.01 18.23
C LEU A 5 19.41 17.89 17.85
N MET A 6 18.18 17.92 18.35
CA MET A 6 17.15 16.94 17.95
C MET A 6 16.79 17.07 16.48
N ASN A 7 16.73 18.30 15.94
CA ASN A 7 16.47 18.53 14.52
C ASN A 7 17.59 18.02 13.62
N SER A 8 18.86 18.16 14.01
CA SER A 8 19.98 17.65 13.21
C SER A 8 20.00 16.12 13.18
N VAL A 9 19.86 15.45 14.32
CA VAL A 9 19.79 13.99 14.41
C VAL A 9 18.60 13.42 13.60
N TRP A 10 17.45 14.08 13.66
CA TRP A 10 16.28 13.67 12.88
C TRP A 10 16.51 13.82 11.37
N GLN A 11 17.15 14.92 10.93
CA GLN A 11 17.49 15.13 9.52
C GLN A 11 18.49 14.09 9.02
N ASP A 12 19.46 13.70 9.83
CA ASP A 12 20.43 12.66 9.48
C ASP A 12 19.76 11.28 9.42
N LEU A 13 18.94 10.94 10.39
CA LEU A 13 18.15 9.68 10.38
C LEU A 13 17.19 9.57 9.18
N THR A 14 16.63 10.68 8.72
CA THR A 14 15.73 10.69 7.55
C THR A 14 16.46 10.95 6.24
N LEU A 15 17.80 10.95 6.26
CA LEU A 15 18.67 11.19 5.10
C LEU A 15 18.40 12.51 4.38
N ALA A 16 17.85 13.50 5.09
CA ALA A 16 17.46 14.80 4.51
C ALA A 16 18.67 15.67 4.17
N THR A 17 19.81 15.46 4.86
CA THR A 17 21.07 16.20 4.69
C THR A 17 21.97 15.62 3.61
N LEU A 18 21.66 14.44 3.05
CA LEU A 18 22.54 13.78 2.08
C LEU A 18 22.70 14.59 0.78
N PRO A 19 23.94 14.82 0.34
CA PRO A 19 24.23 15.54 -0.90
C PRO A 19 24.05 14.64 -2.13
N LEU A 20 22.83 14.15 -2.37
CA LEU A 20 22.51 13.20 -3.43
C LEU A 20 22.87 13.71 -4.82
N GLN A 21 22.87 15.03 -5.03
CA GLN A 21 23.29 15.64 -6.30
C GLN A 21 24.78 15.46 -6.55
N GLN A 22 25.61 15.56 -5.52
CA GLN A 22 27.06 15.36 -5.65
C GLN A 22 27.41 13.90 -5.94
N TRP A 23 26.71 12.96 -5.27
CA TRP A 23 26.90 11.53 -5.52
C TRP A 23 26.53 11.13 -6.95
N ARG A 24 25.50 11.76 -7.51
CA ARG A 24 25.12 11.59 -8.92
C ARG A 24 26.25 11.93 -9.89
N GLN A 25 26.96 13.02 -9.65
CA GLN A 25 28.05 13.49 -10.52
C GLN A 25 29.25 12.55 -10.55
N VAL A 26 29.50 11.84 -9.44
CA VAL A 26 30.64 10.92 -9.29
C VAL A 26 30.29 9.48 -9.70
N SER A 27 29.01 9.12 -9.77
CA SER A 27 28.56 7.74 -10.04
C SER A 27 28.82 7.31 -11.49
N TYR A 28 29.53 6.18 -11.66
CA TYR A 28 29.73 5.55 -12.97
C TYR A 28 28.40 5.08 -13.59
N VAL A 29 27.46 4.58 -12.79
CA VAL A 29 26.14 4.15 -13.26
C VAL A 29 25.34 5.33 -13.84
N TYR A 30 25.54 6.52 -13.28
CA TYR A 30 24.89 7.73 -13.79
C TYR A 30 25.36 8.16 -15.19
N ARG A 31 26.54 7.70 -15.64
CA ARG A 31 27.03 7.96 -17.02
C ARG A 31 26.18 7.31 -18.08
N VAL A 32 25.44 6.22 -17.74
CA VAL A 32 24.53 5.53 -18.64
C VAL A 32 23.23 6.33 -18.83
N VAL A 33 22.87 7.18 -17.84
CA VAL A 33 21.67 8.02 -17.92
C VAL A 33 21.86 9.07 -19.04
N GLY A 34 20.98 9.03 -20.01
CA GLY A 34 21.00 9.94 -21.16
C GLY A 34 22.05 9.60 -22.23
N SER A 35 22.68 8.43 -22.18
CA SER A 35 23.63 8.00 -23.23
C SER A 35 23.00 7.93 -24.62
N LEU A 36 21.69 7.71 -24.73
CA LEU A 36 20.90 7.68 -25.96
C LEU A 36 19.98 8.90 -26.10
N GLN A 37 20.34 10.06 -25.54
CA GLN A 37 19.50 11.27 -25.59
C GLN A 37 19.20 11.72 -27.04
N ASN A 38 20.14 11.54 -27.97
CA ASN A 38 19.95 11.88 -29.38
C ASN A 38 18.87 11.03 -30.05
N TRP A 39 18.72 9.75 -29.63
CA TRP A 39 17.65 8.89 -30.10
C TRP A 39 16.28 9.37 -29.64
N ARG A 40 16.18 9.94 -28.45
CA ARG A 40 14.91 10.47 -27.92
C ARG A 40 14.35 11.58 -28.80
N SER A 41 15.18 12.45 -29.35
CA SER A 41 14.74 13.56 -30.20
C SER A 41 14.23 13.10 -31.58
N SER A 42 14.72 11.98 -32.10
CA SER A 42 14.35 11.40 -33.39
C SER A 42 13.23 10.37 -33.32
N SER A 43 12.97 9.78 -32.15
CA SER A 43 11.96 8.73 -31.95
C SER A 43 10.64 9.29 -31.46
N TRP A 44 9.55 9.16 -32.22
CA TRP A 44 8.20 9.52 -31.79
C TRP A 44 7.81 8.88 -30.46
N LEU A 45 8.11 7.59 -30.30
CA LEU A 45 7.84 6.81 -29.08
C LEU A 45 8.52 7.44 -27.86
N MET A 46 9.76 7.89 -27.99
CA MET A 46 10.53 8.45 -26.88
C MET A 46 10.18 9.91 -26.59
N GLN A 47 9.73 10.67 -27.60
CA GLN A 47 9.19 12.02 -27.39
C GLN A 47 7.94 11.99 -26.52
N HIS A 48 7.08 10.96 -26.65
CA HIS A 48 5.87 10.75 -25.84
C HIS A 48 6.11 9.79 -24.67
N GLY A 49 7.35 9.48 -24.34
CA GLY A 49 7.73 8.42 -23.42
C GLY A 49 7.07 8.51 -22.03
N ASP A 50 6.97 9.70 -21.43
CA ASP A 50 6.34 9.86 -20.12
C ASP A 50 4.82 9.63 -20.17
N ALA A 51 4.14 9.95 -21.29
CA ALA A 51 2.73 9.65 -21.49
C ALA A 51 2.49 8.14 -21.71
N ILE A 52 3.37 7.49 -22.49
CA ILE A 52 3.34 6.02 -22.70
C ILE A 52 3.59 5.30 -21.37
N ALA A 53 4.52 5.78 -20.55
CA ALA A 53 4.75 5.24 -19.22
C ALA A 53 3.50 5.35 -18.33
N ALA A 54 2.81 6.51 -18.37
CA ALA A 54 1.55 6.69 -17.66
C ALA A 54 0.46 5.74 -18.15
N LEU A 55 0.41 5.47 -19.45
CA LEU A 55 -0.51 4.49 -20.05
C LEU A 55 -0.19 3.05 -19.57
N LEU A 56 1.08 2.66 -19.54
CA LEU A 56 1.51 1.35 -19.02
C LEU A 56 1.16 1.17 -17.55
N ILE A 57 1.43 2.18 -16.70
CA ILE A 57 1.04 2.19 -15.29
C ILE A 57 -0.48 2.05 -15.17
N SER A 58 -1.21 2.82 -15.95
CA SER A 58 -2.68 2.80 -15.98
C SER A 58 -3.22 1.44 -16.40
N LEU A 59 -2.56 0.77 -17.35
CA LEU A 59 -2.92 -0.58 -17.78
C LEU A 59 -2.71 -1.62 -16.67
N VAL A 60 -1.61 -1.50 -15.89
CA VAL A 60 -1.40 -2.34 -14.70
C VAL A 60 -2.55 -2.14 -13.71
N PHE A 61 -2.92 -0.89 -13.38
CA PHE A 61 -4.02 -0.61 -12.45
C PHE A 61 -5.37 -1.09 -12.98
N ALA A 62 -5.61 -0.93 -14.29
CA ALA A 62 -6.88 -1.32 -14.90
C ALA A 62 -7.08 -2.83 -14.95
N LEU A 63 -6.03 -3.58 -15.24
CA LEU A 63 -6.12 -5.02 -15.47
C LEU A 63 -5.91 -5.84 -14.19
N SER A 64 -5.16 -5.33 -13.21
CA SER A 64 -4.77 -6.10 -12.02
C SER A 64 -5.93 -6.80 -11.29
N PRO A 65 -7.15 -6.26 -11.17
CA PRO A 65 -8.25 -6.98 -10.50
C PRO A 65 -8.87 -8.11 -11.32
N PHE A 66 -8.65 -8.13 -12.65
CA PHE A 66 -9.42 -8.96 -13.58
C PHE A 66 -8.62 -10.08 -14.22
N VAL A 67 -7.29 -10.01 -14.18
CA VAL A 67 -6.42 -10.92 -14.93
C VAL A 67 -5.59 -11.81 -14.01
N ALA A 68 -5.08 -12.91 -14.57
CA ALA A 68 -4.21 -13.81 -13.84
C ALA A 68 -2.87 -13.12 -13.44
N THR A 69 -2.33 -13.50 -12.31
CA THR A 69 -1.07 -12.99 -11.74
C THR A 69 0.10 -12.99 -12.74
N ASN A 70 0.16 -14.00 -13.61
CA ASN A 70 1.22 -14.11 -14.62
C ASN A 70 1.19 -12.96 -15.65
N LEU A 71 -0.01 -12.54 -16.06
CA LEU A 71 -0.16 -11.41 -16.98
C LEU A 71 0.25 -10.09 -16.33
N ILE A 72 -0.09 -9.90 -15.03
CA ILE A 72 0.38 -8.75 -14.28
C ILE A 72 1.92 -8.74 -14.23
N GLY A 73 2.55 -9.90 -14.00
CA GLY A 73 4.01 -10.04 -14.03
C GLY A 73 4.63 -9.61 -15.36
N ILE A 74 4.00 -9.99 -16.49
CA ILE A 74 4.44 -9.58 -17.84
C ILE A 74 4.30 -8.06 -18.01
N LEU A 75 3.18 -7.48 -17.60
CA LEU A 75 2.96 -6.02 -17.66
C LEU A 75 3.97 -5.26 -16.82
N LEU A 76 4.27 -5.73 -15.61
CA LEU A 76 5.31 -5.16 -14.76
C LEU A 76 6.69 -5.26 -15.43
N GLY A 77 7.00 -6.39 -16.06
CA GLY A 77 8.22 -6.56 -16.86
C GLY A 77 8.32 -5.53 -18.00
N ALA A 78 7.22 -5.30 -18.72
CA ALA A 78 7.15 -4.27 -19.77
C ALA A 78 7.38 -2.86 -19.20
N CYS A 79 6.79 -2.55 -18.01
CA CYS A 79 7.03 -1.29 -17.31
C CYS A 79 8.52 -1.10 -16.97
N ILE A 80 9.20 -2.15 -16.52
CA ILE A 80 10.63 -2.11 -16.19
C ILE A 80 11.47 -1.84 -17.43
N LEU A 81 11.23 -2.60 -18.49
CA LEU A 81 11.95 -2.39 -19.75
C LEU A 81 11.76 -0.97 -20.28
N PHE A 82 10.55 -0.46 -20.19
CA PHE A 82 10.25 0.90 -20.62
C PHE A 82 10.92 1.95 -19.71
N TRP A 83 10.98 1.70 -18.40
CA TRP A 83 11.73 2.56 -17.48
C TRP A 83 13.23 2.61 -17.80
N VAL A 84 13.83 1.48 -18.17
CA VAL A 84 15.24 1.43 -18.62
C VAL A 84 15.42 2.30 -19.87
N LEU A 85 14.54 2.16 -20.88
CA LEU A 85 14.59 2.97 -22.09
C LEU A 85 14.46 4.47 -21.78
N LEU A 86 13.52 4.86 -20.92
CA LEU A 86 13.36 6.25 -20.47
C LEU A 86 14.60 6.79 -19.78
N THR A 87 15.27 5.95 -18.98
CA THR A 87 16.43 6.36 -18.18
C THR A 87 17.67 6.51 -19.08
N VAL A 88 17.91 5.57 -19.98
CA VAL A 88 19.05 5.61 -20.91
C VAL A 88 18.90 6.75 -21.93
N SER A 89 17.65 7.11 -22.29
CA SER A 89 17.39 8.21 -23.24
C SER A 89 17.07 9.56 -22.56
N ASP A 90 17.24 9.68 -21.24
CA ASP A 90 16.82 10.87 -20.48
C ASP A 90 17.58 12.13 -20.93
N THR A 91 16.85 13.17 -21.33
CA THR A 91 17.40 14.48 -21.69
C THR A 91 17.50 15.41 -20.49
N ASP A 92 16.59 15.24 -19.53
CA ASP A 92 16.48 16.06 -18.35
C ASP A 92 17.11 15.31 -17.14
N LYS A 93 18.42 15.40 -17.01
CA LYS A 93 19.21 14.80 -15.92
C LYS A 93 18.70 15.14 -14.49
N ARG A 94 17.50 15.71 -14.39
CA ARG A 94 16.80 16.05 -13.14
C ARG A 94 16.12 14.87 -12.47
N ALA A 95 16.04 13.70 -13.10
CA ALA A 95 15.54 12.49 -12.46
C ALA A 95 16.41 12.11 -11.25
N GLY A 96 16.24 12.84 -10.14
CA GLY A 96 17.05 12.72 -8.94
C GLY A 96 16.62 11.52 -8.10
N LEU A 97 17.60 10.83 -7.53
CA LEU A 97 17.41 9.94 -6.41
C LEU A 97 16.88 10.74 -5.21
N THR A 98 15.96 10.17 -4.47
CA THR A 98 15.48 10.71 -3.19
C THR A 98 15.92 9.77 -2.06
N PRO A 99 15.88 10.19 -0.78
CA PRO A 99 16.12 9.30 0.35
C PRO A 99 15.28 8.03 0.30
N ILE A 100 14.03 8.11 -0.18
CA ILE A 100 13.14 6.94 -0.35
C ILE A 100 13.74 5.94 -1.33
N HIS A 101 14.25 6.39 -2.49
CA HIS A 101 14.90 5.50 -3.46
C HIS A 101 16.10 4.77 -2.86
N LEU A 102 16.92 5.45 -2.04
CA LEU A 102 18.07 4.82 -1.39
C LEU A 102 17.65 3.71 -0.43
N LEU A 103 16.61 3.97 0.38
CA LEU A 103 16.14 2.97 1.34
C LEU A 103 15.38 1.81 0.66
N VAL A 104 14.71 2.06 -0.46
CA VAL A 104 14.16 1.00 -1.31
C VAL A 104 15.28 0.14 -1.89
N MET A 105 16.37 0.75 -2.37
CA MET A 105 17.55 0.01 -2.85
C MET A 105 18.25 -0.77 -1.73
N LEU A 106 18.32 -0.20 -0.53
CA LEU A 106 18.86 -0.89 0.65
C LEU A 106 18.02 -2.13 0.99
N PHE A 107 16.71 -1.97 1.07
CA PHE A 107 15.78 -3.08 1.34
C PHE A 107 15.85 -4.16 0.26
N TRP A 108 15.93 -3.77 -1.01
CA TRP A 108 16.14 -4.67 -2.14
C TRP A 108 17.47 -5.43 -2.03
N GLY A 109 18.57 -4.76 -1.69
CA GLY A 109 19.88 -5.37 -1.51
C GLY A 109 19.92 -6.38 -0.35
N ILE A 110 19.27 -6.04 0.79
CA ILE A 110 19.13 -6.97 1.93
C ILE A 110 18.33 -8.20 1.50
N SER A 111 17.24 -8.01 0.77
CA SER A 111 16.41 -9.11 0.25
C SER A 111 17.18 -9.99 -0.75
N ALA A 112 18.08 -9.42 -1.56
CA ALA A 112 18.96 -10.15 -2.45
C ALA A 112 19.95 -11.04 -1.67
N ILE A 113 20.55 -10.49 -0.61
CA ILE A 113 21.45 -11.24 0.27
C ILE A 113 20.69 -12.37 0.99
N ALA A 114 19.49 -12.07 1.51
CA ALA A 114 18.63 -13.06 2.14
C ALA A 114 18.26 -14.20 1.16
N ALA A 115 17.97 -13.90 -0.11
CA ALA A 115 17.71 -14.88 -1.14
C ALA A 115 18.95 -15.74 -1.46
N ALA A 116 20.13 -15.13 -1.55
CA ALA A 116 21.39 -15.84 -1.83
C ALA A 116 21.80 -16.79 -0.70
N LEU A 117 21.50 -16.42 0.57
CA LEU A 117 21.80 -17.21 1.77
C LEU A 117 20.63 -18.10 2.23
N SER A 118 19.54 -18.12 1.49
CA SER A 118 18.37 -18.98 1.78
C SER A 118 18.74 -20.45 1.70
N PRO A 119 18.18 -21.31 2.60
CA PRO A 119 18.27 -22.76 2.45
C PRO A 119 17.53 -23.26 1.20
N LEU A 120 16.56 -22.49 0.70
CA LEU A 120 15.76 -22.79 -0.48
C LEU A 120 16.02 -21.76 -1.59
N LYS A 121 17.28 -21.66 -2.03
CA LYS A 121 17.75 -20.62 -2.96
C LYS A 121 16.83 -20.42 -4.17
N ARG A 122 16.44 -21.53 -4.86
CA ARG A 122 15.60 -21.44 -6.05
C ARG A 122 14.24 -20.79 -5.77
N ALA A 123 13.57 -21.16 -4.68
CA ALA A 123 12.30 -20.58 -4.26
C ALA A 123 12.47 -19.11 -3.85
N ALA A 124 13.55 -18.79 -3.11
CA ALA A 124 13.86 -17.44 -2.65
C ALA A 124 14.17 -16.49 -3.82
N PHE A 125 14.88 -16.95 -4.85
CA PHE A 125 15.12 -16.13 -6.05
C PHE A 125 13.84 -15.86 -6.85
N VAL A 126 12.87 -16.77 -6.87
CA VAL A 126 11.53 -16.51 -7.46
C VAL A 126 10.83 -15.41 -6.67
N GLY A 127 10.84 -15.47 -5.34
CA GLY A 127 10.25 -14.43 -4.48
C GLY A 127 10.96 -13.09 -4.63
N PHE A 128 12.30 -13.09 -4.64
CA PHE A 128 13.11 -11.89 -4.90
C PHE A 128 12.81 -11.27 -6.27
N GLY A 129 12.60 -12.09 -7.30
CA GLY A 129 12.18 -11.62 -8.63
C GLY A 129 10.83 -10.89 -8.58
N LYS A 130 9.82 -11.46 -7.86
CA LYS A 130 8.53 -10.80 -7.67
C LYS A 130 8.68 -9.44 -6.95
N LEU A 131 9.45 -9.40 -5.85
CA LEU A 131 9.74 -8.16 -5.12
C LEU A 131 10.40 -7.14 -6.04
N SER A 132 11.38 -7.55 -6.85
CA SER A 132 12.09 -6.68 -7.80
C SER A 132 11.13 -6.05 -8.81
N LEU A 133 10.15 -6.80 -9.32
CA LEU A 133 9.12 -6.26 -10.22
C LEU A 133 8.34 -5.10 -9.58
N TYR A 134 7.94 -5.24 -8.32
CA TYR A 134 7.19 -4.17 -7.61
C TYR A 134 8.06 -2.96 -7.33
N LEU A 135 9.29 -3.15 -6.86
CA LEU A 135 10.19 -2.04 -6.54
C LEU A 135 10.63 -1.27 -7.79
N MET A 136 10.85 -1.95 -8.91
CA MET A 136 11.14 -1.30 -10.18
C MET A 136 9.92 -0.56 -10.75
N PHE A 137 8.72 -1.12 -10.59
CA PHE A 137 7.47 -0.43 -10.93
C PHE A 137 7.29 0.86 -10.10
N PHE A 138 7.62 0.82 -8.80
CA PHE A 138 7.67 2.03 -7.97
C PHE A 138 8.57 3.12 -8.60
N ILE A 139 9.76 2.75 -9.09
CA ILE A 139 10.69 3.73 -9.67
C ILE A 139 10.10 4.37 -10.95
N LEU A 140 9.40 3.60 -11.79
CA LEU A 140 8.68 4.14 -12.94
C LEU A 140 7.56 5.09 -12.51
N MET A 141 6.74 4.70 -11.53
CA MET A 141 5.67 5.55 -10.98
C MET A 141 6.24 6.84 -10.38
N ALA A 142 7.32 6.75 -9.58
CA ALA A 142 7.98 7.91 -9.01
C ALA A 142 8.47 8.91 -10.07
N ARG A 143 8.85 8.44 -11.26
CA ARG A 143 9.17 9.30 -12.40
C ARG A 143 7.92 9.96 -12.98
N VAL A 144 6.91 9.18 -13.32
CA VAL A 144 5.69 9.64 -14.01
C VAL A 144 4.86 10.59 -13.12
N PHE A 145 4.78 10.29 -11.83
CA PHE A 145 3.98 11.06 -10.87
C PHE A 145 4.57 12.42 -10.50
N ARG A 146 5.76 12.76 -10.98
CA ARG A 146 6.28 14.14 -10.94
C ARG A 146 5.46 15.08 -11.78
N SER A 147 4.86 14.61 -12.86
CA SER A 147 3.90 15.38 -13.64
C SER A 147 2.52 15.35 -12.97
N PRO A 148 1.99 16.50 -12.49
CA PRO A 148 0.67 16.55 -11.87
C PRO A 148 -0.43 16.02 -12.79
N LYS A 149 -0.33 16.30 -14.10
CA LYS A 149 -1.29 15.83 -15.11
C LYS A 149 -1.30 14.30 -15.23
N LEU A 150 -0.11 13.67 -15.35
CA LEU A 150 0.00 12.22 -15.51
C LEU A 150 -0.36 11.50 -14.22
N ARG A 151 0.05 12.03 -13.07
CA ARG A 151 -0.36 11.53 -11.74
C ARG A 151 -1.87 11.52 -11.59
N SER A 152 -2.52 12.67 -11.83
CA SER A 152 -3.97 12.77 -11.76
C SER A 152 -4.67 11.83 -12.75
N PHE A 153 -4.14 11.66 -13.96
CA PHE A 153 -4.66 10.71 -14.94
C PHE A 153 -4.63 9.26 -14.42
N CYS A 154 -3.47 8.78 -13.94
CA CYS A 154 -3.33 7.43 -13.42
C CYS A 154 -4.23 7.17 -12.20
N ILE A 155 -4.29 8.13 -11.26
CA ILE A 155 -5.16 8.02 -10.08
C ILE A 155 -6.64 8.01 -10.50
N THR A 156 -7.05 8.89 -11.42
CA THR A 156 -8.41 8.95 -11.91
C THR A 156 -8.83 7.62 -12.55
N LEU A 157 -7.98 7.03 -13.38
CA LEU A 157 -8.26 5.73 -13.98
C LEU A 157 -8.38 4.64 -12.91
N PHE A 158 -7.46 4.59 -11.95
CA PHE A 158 -7.55 3.65 -10.83
C PHE A 158 -8.88 3.78 -10.08
N LEU A 159 -9.35 5.01 -9.80
CA LEU A 159 -10.60 5.25 -9.09
C LEU A 159 -11.82 4.74 -9.88
N HIS A 160 -11.83 4.87 -11.21
CA HIS A 160 -12.92 4.31 -12.03
C HIS A 160 -12.92 2.79 -12.03
N VAL A 161 -11.74 2.17 -12.10
CA VAL A 161 -11.62 0.71 -11.99
C VAL A 161 -12.07 0.23 -10.60
N ALA A 162 -11.66 0.92 -9.54
CA ALA A 162 -12.08 0.60 -8.19
C ALA A 162 -13.61 0.74 -8.00
N LEU A 163 -14.24 1.72 -8.66
CA LEU A 163 -15.69 1.85 -8.68
C LEU A 163 -16.37 0.61 -9.30
N LEU A 164 -15.86 0.10 -10.43
CA LEU A 164 -16.37 -1.12 -11.06
C LEU A 164 -16.21 -2.33 -10.13
N VAL A 165 -15.01 -2.49 -9.54
CA VAL A 165 -14.72 -3.56 -8.58
C VAL A 165 -15.64 -3.49 -7.36
N SER A 166 -15.87 -2.30 -6.80
CA SER A 166 -16.76 -2.11 -5.66
C SER A 166 -18.23 -2.34 -6.01
N SER A 167 -18.67 -1.88 -7.18
CA SER A 167 -20.05 -2.09 -7.64
C SER A 167 -20.36 -3.59 -7.78
N TYR A 168 -19.42 -4.38 -8.31
CA TYR A 168 -19.58 -5.82 -8.37
C TYR A 168 -19.54 -6.46 -6.96
N GLY A 169 -18.71 -5.96 -6.03
CA GLY A 169 -18.75 -6.39 -4.64
C GLY A 169 -20.09 -6.11 -3.96
N ILE A 170 -20.72 -4.96 -4.21
CA ILE A 170 -22.06 -4.65 -3.70
C ILE A 170 -23.11 -5.56 -4.36
N HIS A 171 -22.99 -5.82 -5.67
CA HIS A 171 -23.84 -6.81 -6.34
C HIS A 171 -23.79 -8.18 -5.66
N GLN A 172 -22.59 -8.66 -5.29
CA GLN A 172 -22.42 -9.90 -4.53
C GLN A 172 -23.11 -9.86 -3.16
N ALA A 173 -23.15 -8.70 -2.49
CA ALA A 173 -23.84 -8.57 -1.21
C ALA A 173 -25.37 -8.70 -1.34
N ILE A 174 -25.94 -8.27 -2.47
CA ILE A 174 -27.38 -8.26 -2.72
C ILE A 174 -27.87 -9.60 -3.29
N PHE A 175 -27.14 -10.14 -4.26
CA PHE A 175 -27.56 -11.34 -5.02
C PHE A 175 -26.88 -12.63 -4.57
N GLY A 176 -25.95 -12.53 -3.59
CA GLY A 176 -25.14 -13.64 -3.13
C GLY A 176 -23.79 -13.72 -3.85
N ALA A 177 -22.84 -14.43 -3.24
CA ALA A 177 -21.55 -14.76 -3.79
C ALA A 177 -21.27 -16.25 -3.58
N ASP A 178 -20.60 -16.89 -4.54
CA ASP A 178 -20.18 -18.27 -4.39
C ASP A 178 -19.26 -18.44 -3.17
N ALA A 179 -19.45 -19.50 -2.42
CA ALA A 179 -18.58 -19.84 -1.30
C ALA A 179 -17.26 -20.36 -1.84
N LEU A 180 -16.30 -19.46 -2.13
CA LEU A 180 -15.01 -19.83 -2.71
C LEU A 180 -14.09 -20.59 -1.78
N ALA A 181 -14.34 -20.62 -0.50
CA ALA A 181 -13.63 -21.44 0.47
C ALA A 181 -14.29 -21.34 1.85
N THR A 182 -13.90 -22.24 2.76
CA THR A 182 -14.27 -22.30 4.17
C THR A 182 -13.75 -21.11 4.99
N TRP A 183 -14.08 -19.88 4.59
CA TRP A 183 -13.67 -18.66 5.28
C TRP A 183 -14.49 -18.38 6.55
N VAL A 184 -15.59 -19.09 6.71
CA VAL A 184 -16.48 -18.95 7.86
C VAL A 184 -16.70 -20.36 8.41
N ASP A 185 -16.52 -20.49 9.71
CA ASP A 185 -16.86 -21.71 10.44
C ASP A 185 -18.37 -21.99 10.24
N PRO A 186 -18.77 -23.17 9.77
CA PRO A 186 -20.18 -23.52 9.57
C PRO A 186 -21.04 -23.35 10.83
N GLU A 187 -20.46 -23.50 12.02
CA GLU A 187 -21.15 -23.33 13.31
C GLU A 187 -21.21 -21.84 13.77
N SER A 188 -20.58 -20.94 13.02
CA SER A 188 -20.62 -19.51 13.35
C SER A 188 -21.98 -18.91 13.03
N PRO A 189 -22.52 -18.03 13.90
CA PRO A 189 -23.70 -17.22 13.56
C PRO A 189 -23.57 -16.40 12.27
N LEU A 190 -22.34 -16.23 11.78
CA LEU A 190 -22.00 -15.53 10.54
C LEU A 190 -21.89 -16.47 9.33
N ALA A 191 -22.11 -17.78 9.48
CA ALA A 191 -22.00 -18.75 8.39
C ALA A 191 -22.91 -18.42 7.19
N GLN A 192 -24.07 -17.81 7.45
CA GLN A 192 -25.03 -17.38 6.43
C GLN A 192 -24.76 -15.97 5.88
N SER A 193 -23.79 -15.23 6.44
CA SER A 193 -23.51 -13.87 5.96
C SER A 193 -22.54 -13.91 4.78
N THR A 194 -22.98 -13.38 3.63
CA THR A 194 -22.13 -13.25 2.44
C THR A 194 -21.00 -12.27 2.70
N ARG A 195 -19.75 -12.73 2.60
CA ARG A 195 -18.58 -11.87 2.58
C ARG A 195 -18.20 -11.59 1.14
N VAL A 196 -18.22 -10.32 0.75
CA VAL A 196 -17.91 -9.95 -0.63
C VAL A 196 -16.38 -9.98 -0.88
N TYR A 197 -16.01 -10.43 -2.07
CA TYR A 197 -14.61 -10.53 -2.52
C TYR A 197 -14.40 -9.97 -3.93
N SER A 198 -15.48 -9.61 -4.62
CA SER A 198 -15.48 -9.08 -5.99
C SER A 198 -14.65 -9.97 -6.95
N PHE A 199 -13.82 -9.38 -7.79
CA PHE A 199 -12.93 -10.10 -8.72
C PHE A 199 -11.64 -10.63 -8.06
N LEU A 200 -11.33 -10.21 -6.83
CA LEU A 200 -10.08 -10.58 -6.15
C LEU A 200 -10.11 -11.97 -5.48
N GLY A 201 -11.28 -12.59 -5.38
CA GLY A 201 -11.44 -13.93 -4.83
C GLY A 201 -11.14 -14.08 -3.33
N ASN A 202 -10.84 -12.97 -2.62
CA ASN A 202 -10.58 -12.97 -1.18
C ASN A 202 -11.04 -11.65 -0.55
N PRO A 203 -11.91 -11.68 0.49
CA PRO A 203 -12.41 -10.46 1.14
C PRO A 203 -11.32 -9.57 1.74
N ASN A 204 -10.24 -10.12 2.28
CA ASN A 204 -9.17 -9.32 2.87
C ASN A 204 -8.34 -8.63 1.78
N LEU A 205 -8.12 -9.29 0.64
CA LEU A 205 -7.46 -8.68 -0.52
C LEU A 205 -8.29 -7.55 -1.12
N LEU A 206 -9.61 -7.78 -1.28
CA LEU A 206 -10.53 -6.74 -1.72
C LEU A 206 -10.47 -5.53 -0.79
N ALA A 207 -10.50 -5.75 0.52
CA ALA A 207 -10.39 -4.67 1.49
C ALA A 207 -9.07 -3.90 1.41
N GLY A 208 -7.94 -4.61 1.20
CA GLY A 208 -6.63 -3.99 0.96
C GLY A 208 -6.58 -3.18 -0.33
N TYR A 209 -7.21 -3.67 -1.40
CA TYR A 209 -7.33 -2.97 -2.68
C TYR A 209 -8.21 -1.71 -2.59
N LEU A 210 -9.27 -1.74 -1.77
CA LEU A 210 -10.20 -0.61 -1.61
C LEU A 210 -9.65 0.50 -0.68
N MET A 211 -8.70 0.23 0.18
CA MET A 211 -8.15 1.23 1.10
C MET A 211 -7.61 2.48 0.36
N PRO A 212 -6.73 2.36 -0.66
CA PRO A 212 -6.32 3.51 -1.47
C PRO A 212 -7.49 4.13 -2.25
N ALA A 213 -8.44 3.32 -2.75
CA ALA A 213 -9.58 3.84 -3.50
C ALA A 213 -10.45 4.77 -2.65
N ILE A 214 -10.68 4.44 -1.38
CA ILE A 214 -11.46 5.26 -0.44
C ILE A 214 -10.79 6.62 -0.24
N TRP A 215 -9.52 6.65 0.17
CA TRP A 215 -8.88 7.91 0.54
C TRP A 215 -8.51 8.78 -0.64
N LEU A 216 -8.18 8.17 -1.78
CA LEU A 216 -7.97 8.92 -3.01
C LEU A 216 -9.28 9.45 -3.59
N SER A 217 -10.41 8.72 -3.51
CA SER A 217 -11.73 9.25 -3.87
C SER A 217 -12.11 10.43 -2.98
N PHE A 218 -11.88 10.32 -1.68
CA PHE A 218 -12.11 11.43 -0.76
C PHE A 218 -11.26 12.65 -1.11
N SER A 219 -9.99 12.46 -1.44
CA SER A 219 -9.09 13.54 -1.87
C SER A 219 -9.53 14.18 -3.19
N ALA A 220 -10.05 13.39 -4.12
CA ALA A 220 -10.56 13.86 -5.41
C ALA A 220 -11.69 14.89 -5.26
N ILE A 221 -12.50 14.81 -4.18
CA ILE A 221 -13.55 15.78 -3.85
C ILE A 221 -12.98 17.21 -3.76
N PHE A 222 -11.76 17.36 -3.25
CA PHE A 222 -11.10 18.67 -3.08
C PHE A 222 -10.28 19.09 -4.31
N ILE A 223 -9.80 18.13 -5.09
CA ILE A 223 -8.93 18.38 -6.24
C ILE A 223 -9.74 18.68 -7.51
N TRP A 224 -10.77 17.88 -7.78
CA TRP A 224 -11.59 18.06 -8.97
C TRP A 224 -12.45 19.32 -8.85
N LYS A 225 -12.35 20.19 -9.86
CA LYS A 225 -12.96 21.54 -9.81
C LYS A 225 -14.44 21.54 -10.24
N GLN A 226 -14.78 20.71 -11.23
CA GLN A 226 -16.11 20.68 -11.83
C GLN A 226 -17.11 19.94 -10.93
N ARG A 227 -18.40 20.34 -10.98
CA ARG A 227 -19.45 19.75 -10.11
C ARG A 227 -19.66 18.26 -10.34
N VAL A 228 -19.74 17.85 -11.62
CA VAL A 228 -20.00 16.43 -11.97
C VAL A 228 -18.87 15.51 -11.49
N PRO A 229 -17.59 15.76 -11.78
CA PRO A 229 -16.50 14.96 -11.19
C PRO A 229 -16.51 14.95 -9.65
N LYS A 230 -16.83 16.07 -8.99
CA LYS A 230 -16.93 16.10 -7.52
C LYS A 230 -18.01 15.16 -6.98
N ILE A 231 -19.21 15.19 -7.59
CA ILE A 231 -20.31 14.29 -7.22
C ILE A 231 -19.87 12.83 -7.44
N LEU A 232 -19.21 12.55 -8.56
CA LEU A 232 -18.67 11.23 -8.84
C LEU A 232 -17.64 10.80 -7.78
N ALA A 233 -16.74 11.69 -7.33
CA ALA A 233 -15.79 11.40 -6.27
C ALA A 233 -16.48 11.07 -4.93
N ILE A 234 -17.58 11.76 -4.59
CA ILE A 234 -18.40 11.46 -3.41
C ILE A 234 -19.04 10.08 -3.54
N VAL A 235 -19.59 9.77 -4.71
CA VAL A 235 -20.19 8.45 -5.00
C VAL A 235 -19.13 7.36 -4.91
N MET A 236 -17.95 7.55 -5.51
CA MET A 236 -16.83 6.62 -5.42
C MET A 236 -16.40 6.39 -3.96
N PHE A 237 -16.27 7.44 -3.18
CA PHE A 237 -15.95 7.35 -1.76
C PHE A 237 -16.98 6.51 -0.99
N GLY A 238 -18.27 6.79 -1.19
CA GLY A 238 -19.37 6.07 -0.54
C GLY A 238 -19.41 4.59 -0.93
N ILE A 239 -19.35 4.29 -2.24
CA ILE A 239 -19.44 2.93 -2.78
C ILE A 239 -18.21 2.10 -2.35
N ASN A 240 -16.98 2.65 -2.46
CA ASN A 240 -15.77 1.95 -2.04
C ASN A 240 -15.79 1.67 -0.53
N THR A 241 -16.24 2.64 0.29
CA THR A 241 -16.37 2.46 1.75
C THR A 241 -17.41 1.39 2.09
N ALA A 242 -18.59 1.45 1.50
CA ALA A 242 -19.63 0.45 1.70
C ALA A 242 -19.15 -0.95 1.30
N CYS A 243 -18.50 -1.09 0.16
CA CYS A 243 -17.95 -2.37 -0.29
C CYS A 243 -16.89 -2.89 0.67
N LEU A 244 -15.97 -2.04 1.17
CA LEU A 244 -14.97 -2.44 2.18
C LEU A 244 -15.65 -2.96 3.46
N LEU A 245 -16.69 -2.30 3.95
CA LEU A 245 -17.43 -2.75 5.12
C LEU A 245 -18.10 -4.12 4.88
N LEU A 246 -18.64 -4.35 3.70
CA LEU A 246 -19.28 -5.60 3.28
C LEU A 246 -18.28 -6.76 3.11
N THR A 247 -16.97 -6.50 2.99
CA THR A 247 -15.94 -7.57 3.06
C THR A 247 -15.88 -8.26 4.41
N GLN A 248 -16.40 -7.61 5.46
CA GLN A 248 -16.34 -8.06 6.86
C GLN A 248 -14.91 -8.40 7.32
N SER A 249 -13.90 -7.75 6.76
CA SER A 249 -12.50 -7.90 7.16
C SER A 249 -12.23 -7.04 8.40
N ARG A 250 -12.04 -7.70 9.56
CA ARG A 250 -11.80 -7.01 10.85
C ARG A 250 -10.57 -6.12 10.82
N GLY A 251 -9.48 -6.62 10.23
CA GLY A 251 -8.23 -5.88 10.11
C GLY A 251 -8.39 -4.62 9.26
N SER A 252 -9.17 -4.68 8.16
CA SER A 252 -9.40 -3.53 7.31
C SER A 252 -10.35 -2.50 7.95
N TRP A 253 -11.30 -2.92 8.78
CA TRP A 253 -12.14 -1.99 9.53
C TRP A 253 -11.32 -1.16 10.53
N ILE A 254 -10.41 -1.83 11.27
CA ILE A 254 -9.47 -1.13 12.15
C ILE A 254 -8.57 -0.20 11.33
N GLY A 255 -8.03 -0.69 10.20
CA GLY A 255 -7.23 0.11 9.28
C GLY A 255 -7.97 1.35 8.75
N LEU A 256 -9.25 1.19 8.37
CA LEU A 256 -10.10 2.30 7.92
C LEU A 256 -10.31 3.34 9.03
N MET A 257 -10.56 2.90 10.27
CA MET A 257 -10.74 3.80 11.41
C MET A 257 -9.47 4.59 11.73
N VAL A 258 -8.33 3.91 11.83
CA VAL A 258 -7.05 4.58 12.14
C VAL A 258 -6.65 5.53 11.00
N SER A 259 -6.86 5.14 9.75
CA SER A 259 -6.61 6.01 8.61
C SER A 259 -7.59 7.18 8.52
N ALA A 260 -8.85 7.03 8.96
CA ALA A 260 -9.79 8.13 9.09
C ALA A 260 -9.31 9.17 10.12
N VAL A 261 -8.79 8.71 11.26
CA VAL A 261 -8.17 9.61 12.24
C VAL A 261 -6.95 10.32 11.64
N ALA A 262 -6.07 9.58 10.94
CA ALA A 262 -4.92 10.16 10.25
C ALA A 262 -5.37 11.22 9.22
N MET A 263 -6.38 10.91 8.41
CA MET A 263 -6.98 11.86 7.45
C MET A 263 -7.47 13.13 8.15
N LEU A 264 -8.20 13.02 9.25
CA LEU A 264 -8.71 14.15 10.01
C LEU A 264 -7.58 15.02 10.60
N VAL A 265 -6.52 14.40 11.12
CA VAL A 265 -5.33 15.10 11.61
C VAL A 265 -4.65 15.88 10.49
N LEU A 266 -4.45 15.24 9.32
CA LEU A 266 -3.81 15.86 8.15
C LEU A 266 -4.67 17.01 7.58
N LEU A 267 -5.99 16.84 7.51
CA LEU A 267 -6.92 17.90 7.09
C LEU A 267 -6.95 19.06 8.08
N ARG A 268 -6.94 18.78 9.38
CA ARG A 268 -6.82 19.84 10.40
C ARG A 268 -5.51 20.59 10.25
N TYR A 269 -4.41 19.89 10.01
CA TYR A 269 -3.11 20.52 9.74
C TYR A 269 -3.18 21.39 8.48
N TRP A 270 -3.78 20.88 7.39
CA TRP A 270 -3.93 21.59 6.12
C TRP A 270 -4.72 22.90 6.28
N TRP A 271 -5.86 22.85 6.94
CA TRP A 271 -6.73 24.00 7.13
C TRP A 271 -6.42 24.83 8.39
N SER A 272 -5.40 24.48 9.15
CA SER A 272 -5.06 25.18 10.40
C SER A 272 -4.96 26.70 10.31
N PRO A 273 -4.51 27.32 9.18
CA PRO A 273 -4.48 28.79 9.09
C PRO A 273 -5.87 29.43 9.07
N ILE A 274 -6.85 28.80 8.44
CA ILE A 274 -8.19 29.35 8.17
C ILE A 274 -9.28 28.84 9.11
N LEU A 275 -9.00 27.80 9.91
CA LEU A 275 -9.99 27.24 10.83
C LEU A 275 -10.33 28.23 11.97
N PRO A 276 -11.63 28.38 12.32
CA PRO A 276 -12.03 29.09 13.52
C PRO A 276 -11.43 28.48 14.80
N GLN A 277 -11.24 29.31 15.84
CA GLN A 277 -10.62 28.84 17.09
C GLN A 277 -11.38 27.67 17.73
N PHE A 278 -12.71 27.68 17.65
CA PHE A 278 -13.55 26.58 18.12
C PHE A 278 -13.19 25.25 17.43
N LEU A 279 -13.09 25.22 16.11
CA LEU A 279 -12.72 24.01 15.36
C LEU A 279 -11.23 23.64 15.55
N LYS A 280 -10.36 24.62 15.80
CA LYS A 280 -8.97 24.33 16.18
C LYS A 280 -8.90 23.58 17.52
N LYS A 281 -9.75 23.91 18.47
CA LYS A 281 -9.78 23.29 19.80
C LYS A 281 -10.56 21.97 19.82
N TRP A 282 -11.76 21.98 19.26
CA TRP A 282 -12.73 20.89 19.41
C TRP A 282 -12.90 20.01 18.16
N GLY A 283 -12.45 20.46 16.99
CA GLY A 283 -12.73 19.79 15.71
C GLY A 283 -12.32 18.33 15.65
N LEU A 284 -11.15 17.95 16.18
CA LEU A 284 -10.74 16.53 16.23
C LEU A 284 -11.60 15.73 17.22
N ILE A 285 -11.95 16.32 18.35
CA ILE A 285 -12.78 15.65 19.38
C ILE A 285 -14.18 15.40 18.82
N LEU A 286 -14.76 16.40 18.16
CA LEU A 286 -16.08 16.27 17.52
C LEU A 286 -16.07 15.26 16.38
N ALA A 287 -15.05 15.28 15.52
CA ALA A 287 -14.90 14.35 14.42
C ALA A 287 -14.67 12.91 14.92
N PHE A 288 -13.82 12.74 15.94
CA PHE A 288 -13.60 11.45 16.58
C PHE A 288 -14.87 10.96 17.29
N GLY A 289 -15.56 11.84 18.04
CA GLY A 289 -16.84 11.53 18.67
C GLY A 289 -17.90 11.11 17.66
N GLY A 290 -17.97 11.80 16.51
CA GLY A 290 -18.86 11.42 15.40
C GLY A 290 -18.53 10.04 14.83
N LEU A 291 -17.23 9.73 14.66
CA LEU A 291 -16.78 8.40 14.18
C LEU A 291 -17.17 7.30 15.19
N VAL A 292 -16.90 7.52 16.49
CA VAL A 292 -17.28 6.60 17.57
C VAL A 292 -18.81 6.45 17.62
N GLY A 293 -19.54 7.57 17.52
CA GLY A 293 -21.00 7.55 17.47
C GLY A 293 -21.55 6.71 16.30
N ALA A 294 -20.98 6.86 15.11
CA ALA A 294 -21.35 6.04 13.96
C ALA A 294 -21.08 4.55 14.18
N LEU A 295 -19.95 4.19 14.83
CA LEU A 295 -19.65 2.80 15.20
C LEU A 295 -20.63 2.25 16.22
N VAL A 296 -21.02 3.04 17.23
CA VAL A 296 -22.00 2.65 18.25
C VAL A 296 -23.37 2.45 17.60
N LEU A 297 -23.80 3.33 16.71
CA LEU A 297 -25.05 3.17 15.96
C LEU A 297 -25.00 1.92 15.07
N GLY A 298 -23.90 1.70 14.36
CA GLY A 298 -23.70 0.47 13.59
C GLY A 298 -23.80 -0.80 14.46
N TYR A 299 -23.18 -0.79 15.63
CA TYR A 299 -23.25 -1.92 16.59
C TYR A 299 -24.66 -2.16 17.11
N LEU A 300 -25.43 -1.11 17.37
CA LEU A 300 -26.79 -1.23 17.90
C LEU A 300 -27.80 -1.67 16.84
N PHE A 301 -27.71 -1.15 15.63
CA PHE A 301 -28.73 -1.30 14.60
C PHE A 301 -28.40 -2.30 13.50
N VAL A 302 -27.11 -2.68 13.30
CA VAL A 302 -26.69 -3.58 12.22
C VAL A 302 -26.21 -4.92 12.80
N THR A 303 -27.09 -5.91 12.78
CA THR A 303 -26.86 -7.23 13.38
C THR A 303 -25.55 -7.93 12.91
N PRO A 304 -25.22 -8.01 11.60
CA PRO A 304 -23.95 -8.61 11.16
C PRO A 304 -22.72 -7.84 11.68
N PHE A 305 -22.80 -6.52 11.79
CA PHE A 305 -21.74 -5.68 12.32
C PHE A 305 -21.52 -5.94 13.81
N ARG A 306 -22.58 -6.06 14.59
CA ARG A 306 -22.54 -6.41 16.01
C ARG A 306 -21.84 -7.75 16.26
N TYR A 307 -22.25 -8.82 15.56
CA TYR A 307 -21.62 -10.13 15.69
C TYR A 307 -20.15 -10.10 15.27
N ARG A 308 -19.82 -9.34 14.23
CA ARG A 308 -18.44 -9.23 13.76
C ARG A 308 -17.54 -8.50 14.74
N ILE A 309 -18.01 -7.42 15.37
CA ILE A 309 -17.27 -6.73 16.45
C ILE A 309 -17.15 -7.66 17.67
N ALA A 310 -18.22 -8.29 18.12
CA ALA A 310 -18.17 -9.22 19.24
C ALA A 310 -17.12 -10.32 19.03
N SER A 311 -17.01 -10.86 17.79
CA SER A 311 -16.01 -11.88 17.45
C SER A 311 -14.55 -11.41 17.59
N MET A 312 -14.27 -10.11 17.63
CA MET A 312 -12.91 -9.60 17.86
C MET A 312 -12.44 -9.83 19.30
N PHE A 313 -13.38 -9.90 20.26
CA PHE A 313 -13.09 -10.02 21.69
C PHE A 313 -13.16 -11.47 22.21
N VAL A 314 -13.58 -12.42 21.39
CA VAL A 314 -13.72 -13.84 21.79
C VAL A 314 -12.34 -14.58 21.84
N GLY A 315 -11.28 -13.95 21.37
CA GLY A 315 -9.92 -14.49 21.42
C GLY A 315 -9.75 -15.79 20.60
N SER A 316 -9.11 -16.79 21.20
CA SER A 316 -8.85 -18.09 20.55
C SER A 316 -10.07 -18.99 20.34
N ARG A 317 -11.24 -18.60 20.84
CA ARG A 317 -12.51 -19.32 20.55
C ARG A 317 -13.04 -19.01 19.15
N ASP A 318 -12.61 -17.88 18.53
CA ASP A 318 -12.88 -17.59 17.13
C ASP A 318 -11.88 -18.37 16.26
N SER A 319 -12.36 -19.16 15.31
CA SER A 319 -11.54 -20.02 14.44
C SER A 319 -10.47 -19.24 13.67
N SER A 320 -10.79 -18.05 13.17
CA SER A 320 -9.86 -17.19 12.43
C SER A 320 -8.77 -16.58 13.33
N ASN A 321 -9.09 -16.23 14.58
CA ASN A 321 -8.10 -15.75 15.54
C ASN A 321 -7.20 -16.89 16.02
N ALA A 322 -7.78 -18.07 16.33
CA ALA A 322 -7.03 -19.26 16.69
C ALA A 322 -6.04 -19.65 15.59
N PHE A 323 -6.49 -19.63 14.34
CA PHE A 323 -5.63 -19.90 13.18
C PHE A 323 -4.43 -18.94 13.13
N ARG A 324 -4.67 -17.60 13.20
CA ARG A 324 -3.57 -16.63 13.18
C ARG A 324 -2.60 -16.79 14.35
N LEU A 325 -3.10 -17.01 15.55
CA LEU A 325 -2.25 -17.22 16.74
C LEU A 325 -1.34 -18.45 16.59
N ASN A 326 -1.84 -19.53 16.00
CA ASN A 326 -1.03 -20.72 15.72
C ASN A 326 0.01 -20.44 14.63
N VAL A 327 -0.37 -19.76 13.55
CA VAL A 327 0.59 -19.34 12.52
C VAL A 327 1.66 -18.43 13.12
N TRP A 328 1.30 -17.43 13.92
CA TRP A 328 2.26 -16.51 14.53
C TRP A 328 3.24 -17.22 15.48
N ARG A 329 2.78 -18.22 16.25
CA ARG A 329 3.69 -19.04 17.08
C ARG A 329 4.74 -19.76 16.24
N ALA A 330 4.31 -20.40 15.15
CA ALA A 330 5.23 -21.07 14.23
C ALA A 330 6.21 -20.07 13.59
N VAL A 331 5.70 -18.93 13.14
CA VAL A 331 6.50 -17.83 12.53
C VAL A 331 7.52 -17.26 13.52
N ILE A 332 7.16 -17.08 14.79
CA ILE A 332 8.11 -16.63 15.82
C ILE A 332 9.23 -17.64 16.01
N ASN A 333 8.93 -18.94 15.97
CA ASN A 333 9.97 -19.98 16.05
C ASN A 333 10.86 -19.97 14.81
N MET A 334 10.29 -19.79 13.61
CA MET A 334 11.09 -19.58 12.38
C MET A 334 12.04 -18.36 12.53
N ILE A 335 11.54 -17.23 13.05
CA ILE A 335 12.38 -16.03 13.27
C ILE A 335 13.50 -16.31 14.27
N ARG A 336 13.23 -17.07 15.34
CA ARG A 336 14.26 -17.44 16.34
C ARG A 336 15.40 -18.26 15.74
N ASP A 337 15.08 -19.14 14.78
CA ASP A 337 16.10 -19.98 14.13
C ASP A 337 16.94 -19.18 13.12
N ARG A 338 16.36 -18.15 12.49
CA ARG A 338 17.07 -17.31 11.52
C ARG A 338 16.78 -15.80 11.73
N PRO A 339 17.24 -15.21 12.85
CA PRO A 339 16.86 -13.84 13.22
C PRO A 339 17.50 -12.75 12.36
N ILE A 340 18.67 -12.98 11.79
CA ILE A 340 19.48 -11.93 11.15
C ILE A 340 19.00 -11.64 9.72
N LEU A 341 18.93 -12.67 8.86
CA LEU A 341 18.64 -12.58 7.43
C LEU A 341 17.41 -13.40 6.99
N GLY A 342 16.74 -14.06 7.93
CA GLY A 342 15.55 -14.85 7.64
C GLY A 342 15.79 -16.07 6.75
N PHE A 343 14.71 -16.56 6.14
CA PHE A 343 14.72 -17.74 5.27
C PHE A 343 14.80 -17.40 3.77
N GLY A 344 14.70 -16.14 3.41
CA GLY A 344 14.62 -15.67 2.03
C GLY A 344 13.20 -15.24 1.64
N PRO A 345 13.07 -14.29 0.67
CA PRO A 345 11.80 -13.71 0.28
C PRO A 345 10.92 -14.68 -0.51
N GLY A 346 9.61 -14.56 -0.31
CA GLY A 346 8.57 -15.14 -1.17
C GLY A 346 7.78 -16.29 -0.58
N ASP A 347 6.54 -16.36 -1.05
CA ASP A 347 5.52 -17.31 -0.62
C ASP A 347 5.92 -18.79 -0.79
N LEU A 348 6.76 -19.10 -1.79
CA LEU A 348 7.25 -20.46 -2.02
C LEU A 348 8.21 -20.91 -0.92
N VAL A 349 9.05 -20.01 -0.41
CA VAL A 349 9.93 -20.32 0.73
C VAL A 349 9.10 -20.55 1.98
N PHE A 350 8.15 -19.66 2.25
CA PHE A 350 7.26 -19.79 3.40
C PHE A 350 6.51 -21.13 3.38
N LYS A 351 5.86 -21.49 2.28
CA LYS A 351 5.10 -22.73 2.13
C LYS A 351 5.92 -24.01 2.33
N GLN A 352 7.22 -23.99 2.05
CA GLN A 352 8.10 -25.14 2.22
C GLN A 352 8.72 -25.22 3.63
N ILE A 353 8.96 -24.09 4.27
CA ILE A 353 9.57 -24.04 5.61
C ILE A 353 8.52 -24.10 6.72
N TYR A 354 7.39 -23.41 6.56
CA TYR A 354 6.36 -23.31 7.59
C TYR A 354 5.85 -24.65 8.13
N PRO A 355 5.64 -25.73 7.32
CA PRO A 355 5.21 -27.03 7.82
C PRO A 355 6.14 -27.66 8.85
N LEU A 356 7.44 -27.28 8.86
CA LEU A 356 8.42 -27.78 9.82
C LEU A 356 8.20 -27.21 11.24
N TYR A 357 7.45 -26.12 11.36
CA TYR A 357 7.20 -25.41 12.62
C TYR A 357 5.72 -25.40 13.02
N SER A 358 4.83 -25.78 12.10
CA SER A 358 3.39 -25.73 12.31
C SER A 358 2.84 -26.99 12.96
N GLN A 359 1.70 -26.85 13.63
CA GLN A 359 0.90 -27.99 14.02
C GLN A 359 0.14 -28.56 12.80
N ALA A 360 -0.02 -29.88 12.71
CA ALA A 360 -0.53 -30.60 11.56
C ALA A 360 -1.91 -30.15 11.00
N ARG A 361 -2.69 -29.38 11.76
CA ARG A 361 -4.02 -28.90 11.37
C ARG A 361 -4.02 -27.49 10.75
N PHE A 362 -2.88 -26.78 10.74
CA PHE A 362 -2.82 -25.37 10.34
C PHE A 362 -1.88 -25.18 9.15
N SER A 363 -2.42 -25.17 7.95
CA SER A 363 -1.66 -24.85 6.72
C SER A 363 -1.66 -23.34 6.47
N GLY A 364 -0.57 -22.65 6.83
CA GLY A 364 -0.41 -21.21 6.56
C GLY A 364 0.11 -20.96 5.15
N LEU A 365 -0.46 -19.99 4.45
CA LEU A 365 0.02 -19.53 3.13
C LEU A 365 1.01 -18.37 3.24
N SER A 366 1.05 -17.68 4.38
CA SER A 366 1.87 -16.53 4.70
C SER A 366 1.89 -16.32 6.23
N ALA A 367 2.64 -15.34 6.73
CA ALA A 367 2.69 -15.02 8.16
C ALA A 367 1.43 -14.29 8.68
N TYR A 368 0.49 -13.92 7.83
CA TYR A 368 -0.69 -13.11 8.18
C TYR A 368 -0.37 -11.86 9.01
N SER A 369 0.79 -11.28 8.74
CA SER A 369 1.26 -9.99 9.23
C SER A 369 2.44 -9.56 8.36
N VAL A 370 2.36 -8.39 7.76
CA VAL A 370 3.43 -7.85 6.91
C VAL A 370 4.76 -7.70 7.67
N LEU A 371 4.71 -7.28 8.94
CA LEU A 371 5.91 -7.15 9.75
C LEU A 371 6.57 -8.51 10.04
N LEU A 372 5.78 -9.50 10.40
CA LEU A 372 6.27 -10.86 10.62
C LEU A 372 6.75 -11.49 9.32
N GLU A 373 6.05 -11.27 8.19
CA GLU A 373 6.45 -11.76 6.88
C GLU A 373 7.84 -11.24 6.51
N ILE A 374 8.04 -9.90 6.57
CA ILE A 374 9.35 -9.29 6.29
C ILE A 374 10.43 -9.84 7.23
N THR A 375 10.10 -10.07 8.50
CA THR A 375 11.07 -10.60 9.48
C THR A 375 11.43 -12.06 9.19
N VAL A 376 10.48 -12.90 8.79
CA VAL A 376 10.75 -14.28 8.37
C VAL A 376 11.58 -14.32 7.09
N GLU A 377 11.27 -13.43 6.14
CA GLU A 377 11.93 -13.39 4.82
C GLU A 377 13.34 -12.83 4.87
N SER A 378 13.57 -11.72 5.58
CA SER A 378 14.82 -10.95 5.54
C SER A 378 15.43 -10.63 6.93
N GLY A 379 14.91 -11.26 7.97
CA GLY A 379 15.37 -11.10 9.34
C GLY A 379 15.12 -9.72 9.93
N PHE A 380 15.67 -9.48 11.11
CA PHE A 380 15.59 -8.17 11.77
C PHE A 380 16.33 -7.07 10.98
N ILE A 381 17.32 -7.40 10.15
CA ILE A 381 18.01 -6.42 9.29
C ILE A 381 17.01 -5.90 8.24
N GLY A 382 16.25 -6.78 7.59
CA GLY A 382 15.24 -6.38 6.62
C GLY A 382 14.08 -5.61 7.26
N LEU A 383 13.61 -6.06 8.43
CA LEU A 383 12.59 -5.33 9.19
C LEU A 383 13.05 -3.92 9.55
N THR A 384 14.30 -3.76 10.04
CA THR A 384 14.85 -2.45 10.39
C THR A 384 14.93 -1.53 9.17
N ALA A 385 15.39 -2.05 8.02
CA ALA A 385 15.43 -1.28 6.77
C ALA A 385 14.02 -0.87 6.31
N PHE A 386 13.04 -1.75 6.44
CA PHE A 386 11.64 -1.45 6.10
C PHE A 386 11.03 -0.39 7.03
N LEU A 387 11.26 -0.49 8.33
CA LEU A 387 10.79 0.52 9.30
C LEU A 387 11.47 1.88 9.07
N TRP A 388 12.76 1.86 8.73
CA TRP A 388 13.50 3.07 8.36
C TRP A 388 12.93 3.71 7.09
N LEU A 389 12.60 2.90 6.09
CA LEU A 389 11.91 3.37 4.89
C LEU A 389 10.58 4.04 5.23
N LEU A 390 9.74 3.42 6.07
CA LEU A 390 8.46 4.00 6.51
C LEU A 390 8.64 5.33 7.25
N MET A 391 9.60 5.39 8.18
CA MET A 391 9.92 6.62 8.90
C MET A 391 10.31 7.75 7.94
N THR A 392 11.14 7.44 6.95
CA THR A 392 11.56 8.42 5.94
C THR A 392 10.41 8.84 5.04
N ILE A 393 9.52 7.91 4.64
CA ILE A 393 8.32 8.24 3.85
C ILE A 393 7.42 9.21 4.61
N PHE A 394 7.12 8.95 5.89
CA PHE A 394 6.28 9.84 6.69
C PHE A 394 6.92 11.21 6.93
N ASN A 395 8.24 11.26 7.15
CA ASN A 395 8.96 12.52 7.25
C ASN A 395 8.90 13.32 5.95
N GLN A 396 9.16 12.67 4.80
CA GLN A 396 9.09 13.33 3.50
C GLN A 396 7.65 13.78 3.18
N ALA A 397 6.64 12.97 3.52
CA ALA A 397 5.24 13.35 3.37
C ALA A 397 4.92 14.62 4.20
N TYR A 398 5.38 14.70 5.45
CA TYR A 398 5.20 15.88 6.29
C TYR A 398 5.89 17.13 5.70
N VAL A 399 7.16 17.00 5.31
CA VAL A 399 7.93 18.11 4.73
C VAL A 399 7.28 18.62 3.44
N GLN A 400 6.88 17.71 2.55
CA GLN A 400 6.21 18.08 1.30
C GLN A 400 4.82 18.67 1.54
N LEU A 401 4.05 18.11 2.49
CA LEU A 401 2.73 18.63 2.84
C LEU A 401 2.82 20.05 3.37
N ARG A 402 3.80 20.36 4.21
CA ARG A 402 4.08 21.72 4.69
C ARG A 402 4.34 22.66 3.51
N ARG A 403 5.24 22.26 2.60
CA ARG A 403 5.61 23.06 1.43
C ARG A 403 4.43 23.34 0.49
N VAL A 404 3.63 22.28 0.21
CA VAL A 404 2.47 22.38 -0.69
C VAL A 404 1.34 23.17 -0.06
N ARG A 405 1.15 23.04 1.27
CA ARG A 405 0.19 23.84 2.03
C ARG A 405 0.53 25.35 1.96
N ASP A 406 1.81 25.68 2.16
CA ASP A 406 2.26 27.09 2.17
C ASP A 406 2.11 27.73 0.77
N SER A 407 2.16 26.95 -0.31
CA SER A 407 1.87 27.41 -1.68
C SER A 407 0.37 27.42 -2.03
N GLY A 408 -0.50 26.83 -1.20
CA GLY A 408 -1.94 26.73 -1.45
C GLY A 408 -2.33 25.77 -2.60
N ASP A 409 -1.40 24.92 -3.05
CA ASP A 409 -1.64 24.01 -4.17
C ASP A 409 -2.53 22.84 -3.74
N ARG A 410 -3.70 22.69 -4.39
CA ARG A 410 -4.67 21.61 -4.12
C ARG A 410 -4.13 20.21 -4.35
N GLU A 411 -3.02 20.06 -5.09
CA GLU A 411 -2.35 18.76 -5.27
C GLU A 411 -1.91 18.12 -3.93
N GLY A 412 -1.80 18.92 -2.85
CA GLY A 412 -1.56 18.45 -1.50
C GLY A 412 -2.62 17.47 -0.98
N PHE A 413 -3.85 17.50 -1.50
CA PHE A 413 -4.87 16.52 -1.11
C PHE A 413 -4.56 15.12 -1.60
N TRP A 414 -3.88 14.94 -2.74
CA TRP A 414 -3.37 13.61 -3.14
C TRP A 414 -2.38 13.07 -2.12
N LEU A 415 -1.47 13.91 -1.62
CA LEU A 415 -0.50 13.52 -0.60
C LEU A 415 -1.17 13.16 0.73
N ILE A 416 -2.20 13.92 1.14
CA ILE A 416 -3.01 13.63 2.33
C ILE A 416 -3.69 12.26 2.18
N GLY A 417 -4.36 12.01 1.03
CA GLY A 417 -5.02 10.73 0.76
C GLY A 417 -4.05 9.55 0.71
N ALA A 418 -2.91 9.71 0.06
CA ALA A 418 -1.87 8.69 -0.01
C ALA A 418 -1.30 8.37 1.39
N THR A 419 -1.04 9.39 2.22
CA THR A 419 -0.54 9.20 3.59
C THR A 419 -1.56 8.48 4.46
N ALA A 420 -2.85 8.86 4.40
CA ALA A 420 -3.91 8.16 5.11
C ALA A 420 -4.06 6.71 4.62
N THR A 421 -3.96 6.47 3.32
CA THR A 421 -3.94 5.12 2.72
C THR A 421 -2.81 4.28 3.30
N LEU A 422 -1.59 4.80 3.33
CA LEU A 422 -0.43 4.08 3.85
C LEU A 422 -0.64 3.68 5.31
N VAL A 423 -1.16 4.58 6.16
CA VAL A 423 -1.52 4.28 7.55
C VAL A 423 -2.55 3.15 7.62
N GLY A 424 -3.61 3.21 6.83
CA GLY A 424 -4.66 2.18 6.81
C GLY A 424 -4.15 0.82 6.36
N MET A 425 -3.32 0.78 5.32
CA MET A 425 -2.71 -0.45 4.81
C MET A 425 -1.70 -1.05 5.79
N LEU A 426 -0.93 -0.23 6.52
CA LEU A 426 -0.01 -0.69 7.57
C LEU A 426 -0.78 -1.34 8.73
N VAL A 427 -1.85 -0.71 9.19
CA VAL A 427 -2.69 -1.24 10.26
C VAL A 427 -3.39 -2.54 9.82
N HIS A 428 -3.95 -2.59 8.62
CA HIS A 428 -4.53 -3.81 8.06
C HIS A 428 -3.45 -4.89 7.91
N GLY A 429 -2.30 -4.53 7.36
CA GLY A 429 -1.16 -5.41 7.15
C GLY A 429 -0.51 -5.92 8.44
N SER A 430 -0.76 -5.30 9.59
CA SER A 430 -0.27 -5.83 10.89
C SER A 430 -0.95 -7.15 11.29
N VAL A 431 -2.15 -7.40 10.79
CA VAL A 431 -2.97 -8.58 11.12
C VAL A 431 -3.36 -9.41 9.89
N ASP A 432 -2.85 -9.05 8.70
CA ASP A 432 -3.01 -9.82 7.46
C ASP A 432 -1.84 -9.56 6.50
N THR A 433 -1.53 -10.49 5.59
CA THR A 433 -0.48 -10.30 4.59
C THR A 433 -1.10 -9.83 3.28
N VAL A 434 -1.53 -8.57 3.25
CA VAL A 434 -2.21 -7.99 2.08
C VAL A 434 -1.27 -7.73 0.89
N LEU A 435 0.06 -7.75 1.12
CA LEU A 435 1.07 -7.39 0.11
C LEU A 435 1.58 -8.58 -0.73
N TYR A 436 1.09 -9.81 -0.54
CA TYR A 436 1.59 -10.96 -1.29
C TYR A 436 0.97 -11.10 -2.69
N ARG A 437 -0.14 -10.42 -2.94
CA ARG A 437 -0.84 -10.44 -4.23
C ARG A 437 -0.53 -9.18 -5.02
N PRO A 438 -0.26 -9.31 -6.33
CA PRO A 438 0.15 -8.17 -7.15
C PRO A 438 -0.89 -7.06 -7.22
N GLU A 439 -2.20 -7.39 -7.14
CA GLU A 439 -3.30 -6.45 -7.18
C GLU A 439 -3.24 -5.41 -6.05
N VAL A 440 -2.70 -5.80 -4.89
CA VAL A 440 -2.53 -4.92 -3.73
C VAL A 440 -1.09 -4.40 -3.65
N SER A 441 -0.09 -5.24 -4.02
CA SER A 441 1.32 -4.84 -3.99
C SER A 441 1.60 -3.61 -4.85
N VAL A 442 1.05 -3.54 -6.08
CA VAL A 442 1.25 -2.40 -6.97
C VAL A 442 0.68 -1.09 -6.40
N LEU A 443 -0.37 -1.17 -5.59
CA LEU A 443 -0.97 -0.02 -4.90
C LEU A 443 -0.22 0.36 -3.62
N TRP A 444 0.40 -0.61 -2.94
CA TRP A 444 1.23 -0.37 -1.79
C TRP A 444 2.48 0.46 -2.15
N TRP A 445 3.10 0.14 -3.28
CA TRP A 445 4.29 0.83 -3.76
C TRP A 445 3.99 2.10 -4.58
N MET A 446 2.73 2.47 -4.74
CA MET A 446 2.28 3.72 -5.37
C MET A 446 2.51 4.94 -4.47
#